data_d56159f30a7149f8750c010624ee3409
#
_entry.id   d56159f30a7149f8750c010624ee3409
#
_cell.length_a   1.000
_cell.length_b   1.000
_cell.length_c   1.000
_cell.angle_alpha   90.00
_cell.angle_beta   90.00
_cell.angle_gamma   90.00
#
_symmetry.space_group_name_H-M   'P 1'
#
loop_
_entity.id
_entity.type
_entity.pdbx_description
1 polymer ?
#
loop_
_entity_poly.entity_id
_entity_poly.type
_entity_poly.pdbx_seq_one_letter_code
_entity_poly.pdbx_strand_id
1 'polypeptide(L)'
;MTGYTPTEASLLTGLPLAAVRRAIEDDAVPSRRVRSGRAVQRVVSSEGLLCLKLEQLGVGRLPLAYRRRIYRAIVAQPDVPQLKQSEAVVIEVRKARIDLRSAMTSYRKAHAMVMSDPEIMGGTPVIRGTRIPVRLVAEMRRQGASVEEILDGYPSLTHDRIALAELYAQAHPRRGPKAQTRLPAGARLIARKAYPLKRAS
;
A
#
# COMPACT_ATOMS: atom_id res chain seq x y z
N MET A 1 14.73 11.75 5.70
CA MET A 1 14.07 10.59 6.34
C MET A 1 12.69 10.44 5.72
N THR A 2 12.48 9.36 5.02
CA THR A 2 11.22 9.04 4.31
C THR A 2 10.18 8.59 5.35
N GLY A 3 9.00 9.19 5.33
CA GLY A 3 7.88 8.76 6.17
C GLY A 3 6.83 8.06 5.30
N TYR A 4 6.12 7.11 5.86
CA TYR A 4 5.07 6.34 5.20
C TYR A 4 3.70 6.80 5.66
N THR A 5 2.79 7.02 4.73
CA THR A 5 1.38 7.32 5.05
C THR A 5 0.72 6.13 5.75
N PRO A 6 -0.39 6.33 6.47
CA PRO A 6 -1.11 5.20 7.08
C PRO A 6 -1.52 4.11 6.09
N THR A 7 -1.84 4.47 4.85
CA THR A 7 -2.21 3.51 3.80
C THR A 7 -1.00 2.69 3.35
N GLU A 8 0.14 3.32 3.13
CA GLU A 8 1.40 2.64 2.80
C GLU A 8 1.86 1.75 3.96
N ALA A 9 1.75 2.23 5.20
CA ALA A 9 2.08 1.45 6.38
C ALA A 9 1.17 0.21 6.52
N SER A 10 -0.13 0.35 6.26
CA SER A 10 -1.08 -0.77 6.22
C SER A 10 -0.66 -1.82 5.19
N LEU A 11 -0.34 -1.38 3.97
CA LEU A 11 0.09 -2.26 2.88
C LEU A 11 1.39 -2.98 3.21
N LEU A 12 2.41 -2.27 3.71
CA LEU A 12 3.73 -2.81 4.01
C LEU A 12 3.75 -3.78 5.17
N THR A 13 2.90 -3.57 6.16
CA THR A 13 2.87 -4.38 7.38
C THR A 13 1.82 -5.48 7.35
N GLY A 14 0.81 -5.37 6.46
CA GLY A 14 -0.36 -6.26 6.45
C GLY A 14 -1.35 -5.98 7.58
N LEU A 15 -1.16 -4.91 8.36
CA LEU A 15 -2.09 -4.52 9.42
C LEU A 15 -3.27 -3.73 8.82
N PRO A 16 -4.53 -3.99 9.22
CA PRO A 16 -5.67 -3.22 8.74
C PRO A 16 -5.50 -1.71 8.94
N LEU A 17 -5.90 -0.89 7.96
CA LEU A 17 -5.73 0.57 7.99
C LEU A 17 -6.33 1.22 9.26
N ALA A 18 -7.47 0.70 9.74
CA ALA A 18 -8.08 1.19 10.97
C ALA A 18 -7.18 0.95 12.20
N ALA A 19 -6.51 -0.21 12.26
CA ALA A 19 -5.56 -0.53 13.34
C ALA A 19 -4.30 0.33 13.25
N VAL A 20 -3.78 0.59 12.03
CA VAL A 20 -2.66 1.52 11.83
C VAL A 20 -3.00 2.92 12.32
N ARG A 21 -4.19 3.43 11.96
CA ARG A 21 -4.66 4.76 12.41
C ARG A 21 -4.77 4.82 13.92
N ARG A 22 -5.38 3.83 14.55
CA ARG A 22 -5.47 3.74 16.02
C ARG A 22 -4.10 3.73 16.67
N ALA A 23 -3.15 2.92 16.18
CA ALA A 23 -1.79 2.89 16.72
C ALA A 23 -1.07 4.25 16.63
N ILE A 24 -1.34 5.02 15.58
CA ILE A 24 -0.83 6.39 15.40
C ILE A 24 -1.53 7.37 16.36
N GLU A 25 -2.85 7.29 16.51
CA GLU A 25 -3.66 8.15 17.38
C GLU A 25 -3.32 7.94 18.86
N ASP A 26 -3.13 6.68 19.26
CA ASP A 26 -2.72 6.29 20.61
C ASP A 26 -1.24 6.59 20.94
N ASP A 27 -0.49 7.21 20.00
CA ASP A 27 0.97 7.38 20.09
C ASP A 27 1.70 6.09 20.50
N ALA A 28 1.19 4.94 20.03
CA ALA A 28 1.77 3.64 20.30
C ALA A 28 3.02 3.39 19.46
N VAL A 29 3.12 4.00 18.28
CA VAL A 29 4.22 3.79 17.32
C VAL A 29 4.88 5.11 16.91
N PRO A 30 6.20 5.09 16.60
CA PRO A 30 6.92 6.28 16.12
C PRO A 30 6.28 6.85 14.85
N SER A 31 5.73 8.04 14.96
CA SER A 31 5.10 8.78 13.87
C SER A 31 5.41 10.28 13.98
N ARG A 32 5.33 11.00 12.86
CA ARG A 32 5.54 12.44 12.83
C ARG A 32 4.49 13.14 11.97
N ARG A 33 4.26 14.41 12.23
CA ARG A 33 3.41 15.27 11.39
C ARG A 33 4.23 15.82 10.23
N VAL A 34 3.73 15.70 9.01
CA VAL A 34 4.35 16.25 7.81
C VAL A 34 3.34 17.11 7.08
N ARG A 35 3.75 18.31 6.66
CA ARG A 35 2.94 19.19 5.85
C ARG A 35 3.04 18.77 4.39
N SER A 36 1.91 18.51 3.74
CA SER A 36 1.81 18.20 2.32
C SER A 36 0.83 19.19 1.69
N GLY A 37 1.37 20.24 1.08
CA GLY A 37 0.57 21.39 0.62
C GLY A 37 -0.16 22.07 1.78
N ARG A 38 -1.50 22.19 1.69
CA ARG A 38 -2.35 22.75 2.74
C ARG A 38 -2.75 21.76 3.83
N ALA A 39 -2.49 20.47 3.64
CA ALA A 39 -2.86 19.42 4.59
C ALA A 39 -1.69 19.04 5.49
N VAL A 40 -1.99 18.75 6.76
CA VAL A 40 -1.05 18.10 7.69
C VAL A 40 -1.46 16.64 7.80
N GLN A 41 -0.53 15.73 7.56
CA GLN A 41 -0.76 14.30 7.72
C GLN A 41 0.29 13.70 8.68
N ARG A 42 -0.11 12.66 9.39
CA ARG A 42 0.85 11.86 10.18
C ARG A 42 1.48 10.81 9.26
N VAL A 43 2.78 10.65 9.38
CA VAL A 43 3.55 9.61 8.66
C VAL A 43 4.31 8.77 9.67
N VAL A 44 4.45 7.50 9.38
CA VAL A 44 5.14 6.50 10.20
C VAL A 44 6.59 6.42 9.77
N SER A 45 7.52 6.34 10.71
CA SER A 45 8.94 6.12 10.42
C SER A 45 9.24 4.65 10.07
N SER A 46 10.46 4.34 9.66
CA SER A 46 10.89 2.95 9.40
C SER A 46 10.80 2.08 10.67
N GLU A 47 11.15 2.64 11.81
CA GLU A 47 11.02 1.99 13.12
C GLU A 47 9.55 1.78 13.47
N GLY A 48 8.71 2.77 13.16
CA GLY A 48 7.27 2.66 13.33
C GLY A 48 6.64 1.57 12.46
N LEU A 49 7.13 1.36 11.23
CA LEU A 49 6.70 0.21 10.41
C LEU A 49 7.05 -1.13 11.07
N LEU A 50 8.24 -1.24 11.67
CA LEU A 50 8.62 -2.46 12.39
C LEU A 50 7.71 -2.70 13.59
N CYS A 51 7.38 -1.65 14.35
CA CYS A 51 6.41 -1.75 15.46
C CYS A 51 5.03 -2.23 14.97
N LEU A 52 4.52 -1.64 13.87
CA LEU A 52 3.24 -2.06 13.26
C LEU A 52 3.30 -3.49 12.72
N LYS A 53 4.44 -3.92 12.17
CA LYS A 53 4.61 -5.32 11.74
C LYS A 53 4.56 -6.28 12.92
N LEU A 54 5.13 -5.92 14.05
CA LEU A 54 5.04 -6.70 15.29
C LEU A 54 3.61 -6.71 15.86
N GLU A 55 2.86 -5.61 15.74
CA GLU A 55 1.43 -5.63 16.07
C GLU A 55 0.66 -6.66 15.25
N GLN A 56 0.92 -6.71 13.95
CA GLN A 56 0.31 -7.69 13.04
C GLN A 56 0.67 -9.14 13.44
N LEU A 57 1.90 -9.37 13.93
CA LEU A 57 2.38 -10.68 14.36
C LEU A 57 1.94 -11.08 15.79
N GLY A 58 1.10 -10.26 16.44
CA GLY A 58 0.47 -10.62 17.71
C GLY A 58 0.79 -9.70 18.88
N VAL A 59 1.81 -8.83 18.79
CA VAL A 59 2.12 -7.85 19.85
C VAL A 59 0.94 -6.90 20.11
N GLY A 60 0.12 -6.64 19.08
CA GLY A 60 -1.08 -5.81 19.18
C GLY A 60 -2.14 -6.33 20.18
N ARG A 61 -2.07 -7.59 20.59
CA ARG A 61 -2.94 -8.19 21.62
C ARG A 61 -2.53 -7.85 23.05
N LEU A 62 -1.32 -7.33 23.24
CA LEU A 62 -0.82 -6.94 24.55
C LEU A 62 -1.41 -5.59 24.96
N PRO A 63 -1.54 -5.32 26.28
CA PRO A 63 -1.91 -4.01 26.79
C PRO A 63 -0.99 -2.90 26.27
N LEU A 64 -1.54 -1.71 26.05
CA LEU A 64 -0.83 -0.56 25.43
C LEU A 64 0.49 -0.23 26.15
N ALA A 65 0.53 -0.30 27.48
CA ALA A 65 1.74 -0.03 28.27
C ALA A 65 2.89 -1.00 27.91
N TYR A 66 2.57 -2.29 27.72
CA TYR A 66 3.55 -3.30 27.30
C TYR A 66 4.02 -3.05 25.85
N ARG A 67 3.11 -2.75 24.94
CA ARG A 67 3.45 -2.43 23.55
C ARG A 67 4.41 -1.26 23.47
N ARG A 68 4.13 -0.16 24.18
CA ARG A 68 5.00 1.02 24.24
C ARG A 68 6.39 0.70 24.80
N ARG A 69 6.49 -0.20 25.80
CA ARG A 69 7.77 -0.65 26.35
C ARG A 69 8.57 -1.42 25.31
N ILE A 70 7.94 -2.38 24.62
CA ILE A 70 8.54 -3.18 23.55
C ILE A 70 9.07 -2.26 22.44
N TYR A 71 8.25 -1.31 21.97
CA TYR A 71 8.62 -0.43 20.87
C TYR A 71 9.76 0.52 21.24
N ARG A 72 9.77 1.03 22.48
CA ARG A 72 10.92 1.81 22.97
C ARG A 72 12.21 0.98 22.97
N ALA A 73 12.15 -0.27 23.41
CA ALA A 73 13.31 -1.15 23.40
C ALA A 73 13.82 -1.43 21.97
N ILE A 74 12.92 -1.62 20.99
CA ILE A 74 13.27 -1.81 19.57
C ILE A 74 13.91 -0.56 18.98
N VAL A 75 13.39 0.62 19.29
CA VAL A 75 13.94 1.89 18.82
C VAL A 75 15.32 2.15 19.41
N ALA A 76 15.51 1.80 20.69
CA ALA A 76 16.82 1.93 21.38
C ALA A 76 17.87 0.93 20.89
N GLN A 77 17.42 -0.26 20.44
CA GLN A 77 18.29 -1.33 19.95
C GLN A 77 17.81 -1.82 18.57
N PRO A 78 18.11 -1.09 17.50
CA PRO A 78 17.55 -1.36 16.17
C PRO A 78 17.88 -2.75 15.60
N ASP A 79 18.99 -3.37 16.02
CA ASP A 79 19.46 -4.65 15.48
C ASP A 79 19.13 -5.87 16.34
N VAL A 80 18.43 -5.67 17.48
CA VAL A 80 18.07 -6.78 18.35
C VAL A 80 17.27 -7.85 17.60
N PRO A 81 17.68 -9.12 17.58
CA PRO A 81 16.95 -10.18 16.87
C PRO A 81 15.68 -10.63 17.62
N GLN A 82 15.74 -10.58 18.94
CA GLN A 82 14.69 -11.01 19.85
C GLN A 82 14.64 -10.10 21.07
N LEU A 83 13.45 -9.87 21.60
CA LEU A 83 13.24 -9.16 22.87
C LEU A 83 12.64 -10.13 23.90
N LYS A 84 13.42 -10.48 24.93
CA LYS A 84 12.92 -11.24 26.08
C LYS A 84 12.17 -10.30 27.01
N GLN A 85 10.86 -10.51 27.17
CA GLN A 85 10.02 -9.72 28.07
C GLN A 85 9.85 -10.40 29.43
N SER A 86 9.88 -11.74 29.46
CA SER A 86 9.89 -12.60 30.63
C SER A 86 10.49 -13.95 30.22
N GLU A 87 10.59 -14.91 31.16
CA GLU A 87 11.03 -16.27 30.81
C GLU A 87 10.10 -16.96 29.82
N ALA A 88 8.81 -16.64 29.87
CA ALA A 88 7.78 -17.23 29.01
C ALA A 88 7.47 -16.43 27.73
N VAL A 89 7.95 -15.18 27.60
CA VAL A 89 7.57 -14.30 26.49
C VAL A 89 8.81 -13.77 25.78
N VAL A 90 9.03 -14.27 24.56
CA VAL A 90 10.08 -13.82 23.65
C VAL A 90 9.41 -13.27 22.39
N ILE A 91 9.81 -12.09 21.96
CA ILE A 91 9.29 -11.44 20.76
C ILE A 91 10.33 -11.55 19.65
N GLU A 92 9.96 -12.26 18.58
CA GLU A 92 10.77 -12.45 17.38
C GLU A 92 10.78 -11.20 16.50
N VAL A 93 11.82 -10.40 16.63
CA VAL A 93 11.98 -9.17 15.82
C VAL A 93 12.59 -9.46 14.46
N ARG A 94 13.47 -10.45 14.37
CA ARG A 94 14.18 -10.83 13.14
C ARG A 94 13.21 -11.19 12.01
N LYS A 95 12.18 -12.01 12.30
CA LYS A 95 11.17 -12.40 11.32
C LYS A 95 10.41 -11.16 10.80
N ALA A 96 9.96 -10.30 11.71
CA ALA A 96 9.26 -9.07 11.35
C ALA A 96 10.10 -8.19 10.39
N ARG A 97 11.42 -8.10 10.61
CA ARG A 97 12.33 -7.34 9.74
C ARG A 97 12.49 -7.97 8.37
N ILE A 98 12.62 -9.29 8.30
CA ILE A 98 12.74 -10.00 7.01
C ILE A 98 11.50 -9.76 6.16
N ASP A 99 10.32 -9.99 6.74
CA ASP A 99 9.04 -9.79 6.05
C ASP A 99 8.87 -8.34 5.59
N LEU A 100 9.17 -7.38 6.47
CA LEU A 100 9.06 -5.95 6.16
C LEU A 100 10.06 -5.55 5.07
N ARG A 101 11.30 -6.05 5.10
CA ARG A 101 12.32 -5.76 4.08
C ARG A 101 11.87 -6.25 2.71
N SER A 102 11.28 -7.43 2.63
CA SER A 102 10.71 -7.97 1.38
C SER A 102 9.59 -7.09 0.85
N ALA A 103 8.62 -6.73 1.70
CA ALA A 103 7.51 -5.84 1.34
C ALA A 103 8.02 -4.45 0.87
N MET A 104 9.00 -3.87 1.57
CA MET A 104 9.61 -2.59 1.20
C MET A 104 10.36 -2.67 -0.14
N THR A 105 10.98 -3.80 -0.44
CA THR A 105 11.67 -4.00 -1.73
C THR A 105 10.66 -4.01 -2.87
N SER A 106 9.56 -4.75 -2.75
CA SER A 106 8.48 -4.76 -3.74
C SER A 106 7.83 -3.39 -3.89
N TYR A 107 7.60 -2.69 -2.79
CA TYR A 107 7.07 -1.32 -2.80
C TYR A 107 7.98 -0.33 -3.55
N ARG A 108 9.30 -0.39 -3.30
CA ARG A 108 10.27 0.45 -4.02
C ARG A 108 10.30 0.14 -5.52
N LYS A 109 10.22 -1.15 -5.89
CA LYS A 109 10.12 -1.56 -7.30
C LYS A 109 8.86 -1.01 -7.95
N ALA A 110 7.70 -1.07 -7.27
CA ALA A 110 6.46 -0.51 -7.76
C ALA A 110 6.56 1.01 -7.99
N HIS A 111 7.18 1.75 -7.07
CA HIS A 111 7.42 3.17 -7.24
C HIS A 111 8.38 3.49 -8.39
N ALA A 112 9.48 2.75 -8.51
CA ALA A 112 10.46 2.94 -9.58
C ALA A 112 9.89 2.65 -10.98
N MET A 113 8.90 1.75 -11.06
CA MET A 113 8.20 1.40 -12.29
C MET A 113 7.26 2.52 -12.77
N VAL A 114 6.79 3.38 -11.88
CA VAL A 114 5.80 4.41 -12.21
C VAL A 114 6.48 5.72 -12.60
N MET A 115 5.91 6.40 -13.57
CA MET A 115 6.31 7.73 -14.02
C MET A 115 5.08 8.63 -14.13
N SER A 116 5.22 9.89 -13.72
CA SER A 116 4.23 10.95 -13.94
C SER A 116 4.92 12.11 -14.64
N ASP A 117 4.48 12.42 -15.85
CA ASP A 117 5.02 13.49 -16.66
C ASP A 117 3.82 14.30 -17.21
N PRO A 118 3.76 15.61 -17.03
CA PRO A 118 2.69 16.45 -17.60
C PRO A 118 2.48 16.27 -19.09
N GLU A 119 3.54 16.02 -19.85
CA GLU A 119 3.50 15.78 -21.30
C GLU A 119 2.92 14.40 -21.66
N ILE A 120 2.85 13.49 -20.69
CA ILE A 120 2.33 12.13 -20.87
C ILE A 120 1.01 12.00 -20.11
N MET A 121 -0.10 11.87 -20.85
CA MET A 121 -1.44 11.67 -20.28
C MET A 121 -1.82 12.72 -19.23
N GLY A 122 -1.31 13.97 -19.37
CA GLY A 122 -1.59 15.06 -18.43
C GLY A 122 -1.09 14.80 -17.01
N GLY A 123 0.05 14.12 -16.85
CA GLY A 123 0.63 13.81 -15.55
C GLY A 123 0.01 12.59 -14.85
N THR A 124 -0.88 11.85 -15.53
CA THR A 124 -1.42 10.60 -14.98
C THR A 124 -0.29 9.60 -14.76
N PRO A 125 -0.20 8.96 -13.57
CA PRO A 125 0.80 7.94 -13.33
C PRO A 125 0.69 6.78 -14.32
N VAL A 126 1.74 6.57 -15.12
CA VAL A 126 1.83 5.51 -16.13
C VAL A 126 2.96 4.54 -15.80
N ILE A 127 2.90 3.35 -16.37
CA ILE A 127 3.99 2.38 -16.31
C ILE A 127 5.14 2.91 -17.18
N ARG A 128 6.32 3.05 -16.59
CA ARG A 128 7.54 3.60 -17.22
C ARG A 128 7.82 2.92 -18.57
N GLY A 129 8.09 3.73 -19.59
CA GLY A 129 8.31 3.28 -20.96
C GLY A 129 7.01 2.96 -21.72
N THR A 130 5.84 3.29 -21.17
CA THR A 130 4.55 3.11 -21.82
C THR A 130 3.64 4.33 -21.59
N ARG A 131 2.49 4.36 -22.26
CA ARG A 131 1.38 5.28 -21.96
C ARG A 131 0.24 4.59 -21.19
N ILE A 132 0.49 3.44 -20.59
CA ILE A 132 -0.52 2.65 -19.89
C ILE A 132 -0.66 3.18 -18.46
N PRO A 133 -1.83 3.72 -18.07
CA PRO A 133 -2.06 4.17 -16.71
C PRO A 133 -1.98 3.01 -15.72
N VAL A 134 -1.20 3.18 -14.65
CA VAL A 134 -1.06 2.15 -13.60
C VAL A 134 -2.42 1.74 -13.03
N ARG A 135 -3.31 2.70 -12.86
CA ARG A 135 -4.67 2.46 -12.32
C ARG A 135 -5.58 1.68 -13.26
N LEU A 136 -5.36 1.77 -14.57
CA LEU A 136 -6.11 0.99 -15.54
C LEU A 136 -5.84 -0.50 -15.31
N VAL A 137 -4.57 -0.87 -15.22
CA VAL A 137 -4.15 -2.26 -14.98
C VAL A 137 -4.70 -2.79 -13.65
N ALA A 138 -4.54 -2.01 -12.58
CA ALA A 138 -5.07 -2.38 -11.26
C ALA A 138 -6.61 -2.50 -11.25
N GLU A 139 -7.31 -1.66 -12.00
CA GLU A 139 -8.77 -1.72 -12.11
C GLU A 139 -9.23 -2.94 -12.90
N MET A 140 -8.55 -3.30 -14.01
CA MET A 140 -8.83 -4.52 -14.77
C MET A 140 -8.71 -5.76 -13.86
N ARG A 141 -7.63 -5.85 -13.06
CA ARG A 141 -7.44 -6.91 -12.08
C ARG A 141 -8.57 -6.93 -11.04
N ARG A 142 -8.94 -5.78 -10.51
CA ARG A 142 -10.04 -5.65 -9.54
C ARG A 142 -11.39 -6.07 -10.11
N GLN A 143 -11.60 -5.92 -11.41
CA GLN A 143 -12.79 -6.36 -12.13
C GLN A 143 -12.78 -7.85 -12.50
N GLY A 144 -11.69 -8.56 -12.17
CA GLY A 144 -11.56 -10.01 -12.36
C GLY A 144 -10.84 -10.42 -13.65
N ALA A 145 -10.28 -9.47 -14.42
CA ALA A 145 -9.47 -9.82 -15.58
C ALA A 145 -8.26 -10.68 -15.15
N SER A 146 -7.99 -11.76 -15.87
CA SER A 146 -6.79 -12.57 -15.66
C SER A 146 -5.52 -11.83 -16.06
N VAL A 147 -4.37 -12.33 -15.65
CA VAL A 147 -3.08 -11.75 -16.06
C VAL A 147 -2.88 -11.94 -17.54
N GLU A 148 -3.26 -13.10 -18.06
CA GLU A 148 -3.16 -13.48 -19.48
C GLU A 148 -4.01 -12.55 -20.35
N GLU A 149 -5.26 -12.28 -19.98
CA GLU A 149 -6.14 -11.33 -20.71
C GLU A 149 -5.55 -9.92 -20.74
N ILE A 150 -4.88 -9.49 -19.66
CA ILE A 150 -4.21 -8.19 -19.65
C ILE A 150 -2.99 -8.20 -20.55
N LEU A 151 -2.20 -9.28 -20.56
CA LEU A 151 -1.02 -9.39 -21.43
C LEU A 151 -1.41 -9.46 -22.91
N ASP A 152 -2.49 -10.15 -23.26
CA ASP A 152 -3.03 -10.19 -24.62
C ASP A 152 -3.45 -8.78 -25.11
N GLY A 153 -4.08 -7.99 -24.24
CA GLY A 153 -4.47 -6.62 -24.56
C GLY A 153 -3.32 -5.60 -24.51
N TYR A 154 -2.29 -5.88 -23.73
CA TYR A 154 -1.13 -5.01 -23.49
C TYR A 154 0.18 -5.78 -23.53
N PRO A 155 0.67 -6.20 -24.73
CA PRO A 155 1.87 -7.05 -24.86
C PRO A 155 3.18 -6.42 -24.35
N SER A 156 3.19 -5.12 -24.11
CA SER A 156 4.33 -4.40 -23.53
C SER A 156 4.45 -4.57 -22.00
N LEU A 157 3.45 -5.18 -21.37
CA LEU A 157 3.48 -5.49 -19.94
C LEU A 157 4.12 -6.87 -19.70
N THR A 158 4.48 -7.10 -18.44
CA THR A 158 4.92 -8.39 -17.92
C THR A 158 4.12 -8.73 -16.66
N HIS A 159 4.11 -10.00 -16.25
CA HIS A 159 3.49 -10.46 -15.01
C HIS A 159 3.93 -9.60 -13.82
N ASP A 160 5.24 -9.33 -13.70
CA ASP A 160 5.79 -8.50 -12.63
C ASP A 160 5.24 -7.06 -12.68
N ARG A 161 5.14 -6.46 -13.87
CA ARG A 161 4.61 -5.11 -14.01
C ARG A 161 3.15 -5.01 -13.61
N ILE A 162 2.35 -6.04 -13.90
CA ILE A 162 0.94 -6.10 -13.49
C ILE A 162 0.86 -6.17 -11.96
N ALA A 163 1.60 -7.09 -11.32
CA ALA A 163 1.61 -7.22 -9.86
C ALA A 163 2.09 -5.94 -9.16
N LEU A 164 3.13 -5.28 -9.69
CA LEU A 164 3.63 -4.00 -9.17
C LEU A 164 2.63 -2.85 -9.38
N ALA A 165 1.84 -2.88 -10.46
CA ALA A 165 0.78 -1.90 -10.70
C ALA A 165 -0.35 -2.02 -9.67
N GLU A 166 -0.76 -3.24 -9.33
CA GLU A 166 -1.72 -3.49 -8.26
C GLU A 166 -1.19 -2.97 -6.91
N LEU A 167 0.06 -3.29 -6.58
CA LEU A 167 0.71 -2.85 -5.34
C LEU A 167 0.76 -1.31 -5.25
N TYR A 168 1.17 -0.64 -6.33
CA TYR A 168 1.20 0.83 -6.38
C TYR A 168 -0.19 1.45 -6.21
N ALA A 169 -1.20 0.90 -6.87
CA ALA A 169 -2.57 1.42 -6.78
C ALA A 169 -3.17 1.23 -5.37
N GLN A 170 -2.83 0.15 -4.68
CA GLN A 170 -3.23 -0.09 -3.29
C GLN A 170 -2.56 0.91 -2.33
N ALA A 171 -1.28 1.22 -2.55
CA ALA A 171 -0.55 2.22 -1.77
C ALA A 171 -1.10 3.64 -1.96
N HIS A 172 -1.58 3.95 -3.17
CA HIS A 172 -2.05 5.28 -3.58
C HIS A 172 -3.53 5.25 -3.99
N PRO A 173 -4.48 5.02 -3.08
CA PRO A 173 -5.90 5.03 -3.41
C PRO A 173 -6.33 6.43 -3.89
N ARG A 174 -7.34 6.48 -4.76
CA ARG A 174 -7.93 7.77 -5.19
C ARG A 174 -8.41 8.55 -3.98
N ARG A 175 -7.96 9.79 -3.85
CA ARG A 175 -8.53 10.76 -2.92
C ARG A 175 -9.72 11.41 -3.64
N GLY A 176 -10.92 11.23 -3.12
CA GLY A 176 -12.14 11.83 -3.66
C GLY A 176 -13.33 10.89 -3.57
N PRO A 177 -14.57 11.40 -3.67
CA PRO A 177 -15.73 10.55 -3.78
C PRO A 177 -15.55 9.64 -4.99
N LYS A 178 -15.92 8.36 -4.84
CA LYS A 178 -16.14 7.50 -6.01
C LYS A 178 -17.05 8.31 -6.92
N ALA A 179 -16.64 8.52 -8.18
CA ALA A 179 -17.54 9.12 -9.16
C ALA A 179 -18.76 8.20 -9.20
N GLN A 180 -19.78 8.54 -8.40
CA GLN A 180 -21.11 8.00 -8.62
C GLN A 180 -21.48 8.60 -9.96
N THR A 181 -21.56 7.73 -10.97
CA THR A 181 -22.26 8.05 -12.19
C THR A 181 -23.70 8.29 -11.75
N ARG A 182 -24.02 9.50 -11.30
CA ARG A 182 -25.41 9.91 -11.13
C ARG A 182 -25.98 9.91 -12.53
N LEU A 183 -26.69 8.85 -12.85
CA LEU A 183 -27.56 8.87 -14.01
C LEU A 183 -28.53 10.04 -13.81
N PRO A 184 -28.75 10.88 -14.83
CA PRO A 184 -29.78 11.90 -14.77
C PRO A 184 -31.10 11.28 -14.32
N ALA A 185 -31.92 12.02 -13.57
CA ALA A 185 -33.21 11.56 -13.15
C ALA A 185 -34.03 11.13 -14.39
N GLY A 186 -34.43 9.85 -14.46
CA GLY A 186 -35.12 9.28 -15.63
C GLY A 186 -34.29 8.41 -16.58
N ALA A 187 -32.96 8.34 -16.41
CA ALA A 187 -32.13 7.44 -17.21
C ALA A 187 -32.28 5.98 -16.72
N ARG A 188 -32.85 5.12 -17.52
CA ARG A 188 -32.86 3.67 -17.33
C ARG A 188 -31.58 3.08 -17.93
N LEU A 189 -30.89 2.25 -17.15
CA LEU A 189 -29.79 1.41 -17.66
C LEU A 189 -30.35 0.35 -18.58
N ILE A 190 -30.39 0.64 -19.89
CA ILE A 190 -30.77 -0.32 -20.91
C ILE A 190 -29.51 -1.08 -21.28
N ALA A 191 -29.19 -2.15 -20.55
CA ALA A 191 -28.14 -3.15 -20.79
C ALA A 191 -26.72 -2.58 -21.04
N ARG A 192 -25.74 -3.07 -20.29
CA ARG A 192 -24.32 -3.03 -20.68
C ARG A 192 -24.15 -3.93 -21.92
N LYS A 193 -24.13 -3.34 -23.09
CA LYS A 193 -23.69 -4.02 -24.29
C LYS A 193 -22.17 -4.24 -24.13
N ALA A 194 -21.77 -5.48 -23.88
CA ALA A 194 -20.38 -5.87 -24.04
C ALA A 194 -20.05 -5.70 -25.54
N TYR A 195 -19.14 -4.80 -25.87
CA TYR A 195 -18.58 -4.73 -27.19
C TYR A 195 -17.58 -5.88 -27.33
N PRO A 196 -17.81 -6.87 -28.21
CA PRO A 196 -16.79 -7.85 -28.52
C PRO A 196 -15.64 -7.13 -29.20
N LEU A 197 -14.44 -7.29 -28.69
CA LEU A 197 -13.22 -6.87 -29.38
C LEU A 197 -13.19 -7.55 -30.75
N LYS A 198 -13.25 -6.77 -31.83
CA LYS A 198 -13.06 -7.28 -33.18
C LYS A 198 -11.70 -7.94 -33.24
N ARG A 199 -11.68 -9.26 -33.46
CA ARG A 199 -10.47 -9.96 -33.91
C ARG A 199 -10.05 -9.34 -35.24
N ALA A 200 -8.85 -8.79 -35.29
CA ALA A 200 -8.23 -8.44 -36.56
C ALA A 200 -7.90 -9.75 -37.28
N SER A 201 -8.39 -9.89 -38.50
CA SER A 201 -8.05 -10.94 -39.45
C SER A 201 -6.65 -10.71 -39.99
#